data_b78f76fba622bd83ae092a5874d36a7d
#
_entry.id   b78f76fba622bd83ae092a5874d36a7d
#
_cell.length_a   1.000
_cell.length_b   1.000
_cell.length_c   1.000
_cell.angle_alpha   90.00
_cell.angle_beta   90.00
_cell.angle_gamma   90.00
#
_symmetry.space_group_name_H-M   'P 1'
#
loop_
_entity.id
_entity.type
_entity.pdbx_description
1 polymer ?
#
loop_
_entity_poly.entity_id
_entity_poly.type
_entity_poly.pdbx_seq_one_letter_code
_entity_poly.pdbx_strand_id
1 'polypeptide(L)'
;MQRFDARKRLNVLVVDDNLEHSKGIKQLLESETNHNVAAIATSGSDAMKHIKKSKPDIILMDMNMPEMDGLTTIQKLLDIDSNCKIITLTGYDDQDLVFRAMKLGARGYVLKTMVVSQLTDAIEQVKSGKVYLPTNLATKFFDQFHIEINKEQFAEPEGENLLNYLTQREEEVLTLLAQGITYKGVARDLYISETTVKTHVNNIFQKLQVNDRTQAVLYAIKHGLLDKVKVAV
;
A
#
# COMPACT_ATOMS: atom_id res chain seq x y z
N MET A 1 -8.59 -26.10 14.94
CA MET A 1 -9.45 -25.16 15.67
C MET A 1 -8.58 -23.97 16.05
N GLN A 2 -8.42 -22.99 15.12
CA GLN A 2 -7.62 -21.79 15.34
C GLN A 2 -8.39 -20.88 16.30
N ARG A 3 -7.72 -20.41 17.35
CA ARG A 3 -8.25 -19.41 18.29
C ARG A 3 -8.44 -18.10 17.51
N PHE A 4 -9.69 -17.73 17.27
CA PHE A 4 -10.04 -16.37 16.86
C PHE A 4 -9.66 -15.44 18.03
N ASP A 5 -8.57 -14.72 17.84
CA ASP A 5 -8.16 -13.64 18.72
C ASP A 5 -9.31 -12.61 18.77
N ALA A 6 -9.61 -12.06 19.95
CA ALA A 6 -10.71 -11.12 20.18
C ALA A 6 -10.44 -9.75 19.52
N ARG A 7 -10.16 -9.74 18.21
CA ARG A 7 -9.95 -8.53 17.41
C ARG A 7 -11.29 -7.84 17.19
N LYS A 8 -11.29 -6.53 17.29
CA LYS A 8 -12.46 -5.69 17.08
C LYS A 8 -13.12 -6.04 15.74
N ARG A 9 -14.40 -6.43 15.77
CA ARG A 9 -15.22 -6.65 14.58
C ARG A 9 -15.26 -5.38 13.73
N LEU A 10 -14.97 -5.49 12.45
CA LEU A 10 -15.00 -4.37 11.51
C LEU A 10 -16.31 -4.32 10.76
N ASN A 11 -16.75 -3.11 10.46
CA ASN A 11 -17.82 -2.85 9.51
C ASN A 11 -17.22 -2.57 8.13
N VAL A 12 -17.55 -3.43 7.19
CA VAL A 12 -17.05 -3.34 5.80
C VAL A 12 -18.19 -2.85 4.91
N LEU A 13 -17.90 -1.88 4.05
CA LEU A 13 -18.75 -1.49 2.93
C LEU A 13 -18.17 -2.13 1.67
N VAL A 14 -18.98 -2.90 0.95
CA VAL A 14 -18.62 -3.44 -0.37
C VAL A 14 -19.26 -2.56 -1.44
N VAL A 15 -18.48 -2.09 -2.39
CA VAL A 15 -18.91 -1.25 -3.52
C VAL A 15 -18.56 -1.98 -4.81
N ASP A 16 -19.56 -2.53 -5.49
CA ASP A 16 -19.39 -3.33 -6.71
C ASP A 16 -20.75 -3.39 -7.43
N ASP A 17 -20.79 -3.07 -8.71
CA ASP A 17 -22.01 -3.09 -9.49
C ASP A 17 -22.55 -4.51 -9.73
N ASN A 18 -21.68 -5.51 -9.58
CA ASN A 18 -22.08 -6.92 -9.60
C ASN A 18 -22.52 -7.38 -8.21
N LEU A 19 -23.86 -7.43 -8.03
CA LEU A 19 -24.46 -7.83 -6.76
C LEU A 19 -24.12 -9.27 -6.33
N GLU A 20 -23.95 -10.20 -7.28
CA GLU A 20 -23.56 -11.59 -6.96
C GLU A 20 -22.12 -11.65 -6.46
N HIS A 21 -21.21 -10.88 -7.05
CA HIS A 21 -19.84 -10.76 -6.56
C HIS A 21 -19.82 -10.15 -5.14
N SER A 22 -20.56 -9.07 -4.91
CA SER A 22 -20.70 -8.45 -3.58
C SER A 22 -21.24 -9.42 -2.52
N LYS A 23 -22.25 -10.24 -2.85
CA LYS A 23 -22.79 -11.27 -1.96
C LYS A 23 -21.76 -12.36 -1.67
N GLY A 24 -20.98 -12.76 -2.67
CA GLY A 24 -19.87 -13.72 -2.50
C GLY A 24 -18.83 -13.20 -1.52
N ILE A 25 -18.40 -11.94 -1.67
CA ILE A 25 -17.46 -11.27 -0.73
C ILE A 25 -18.07 -11.23 0.69
N LYS A 26 -19.34 -10.87 0.79
CA LYS A 26 -20.03 -10.84 2.09
C LYS A 26 -20.03 -12.21 2.76
N GLN A 27 -20.48 -13.24 2.07
CA GLN A 27 -20.52 -14.62 2.60
C GLN A 27 -19.12 -15.06 3.04
N LEU A 28 -18.12 -14.79 2.23
CA LEU A 28 -16.73 -15.12 2.48
C LEU A 28 -16.19 -14.42 3.74
N LEU A 29 -16.38 -13.12 3.87
CA LEU A 29 -15.91 -12.37 5.04
C LEU A 29 -16.63 -12.80 6.33
N GLU A 30 -17.92 -13.07 6.26
CA GLU A 30 -18.71 -13.47 7.42
C GLU A 30 -18.46 -14.92 7.85
N SER A 31 -18.06 -15.84 6.91
CA SER A 31 -17.71 -17.22 7.24
C SER A 31 -16.26 -17.40 7.71
N GLU A 32 -15.32 -16.70 7.11
CA GLU A 32 -13.87 -16.89 7.35
C GLU A 32 -13.30 -15.90 8.37
N THR A 33 -14.04 -14.85 8.71
CA THR A 33 -13.56 -13.81 9.62
C THR A 33 -14.63 -13.41 10.64
N ASN A 34 -14.25 -12.53 11.57
CA ASN A 34 -15.18 -11.91 12.51
C ASN A 34 -15.73 -10.56 11.99
N HIS A 35 -15.50 -10.23 10.71
CA HIS A 35 -15.93 -8.96 10.15
C HIS A 35 -17.39 -9.00 9.69
N ASN A 36 -18.01 -7.83 9.59
CA ASN A 36 -19.39 -7.67 9.17
C ASN A 36 -19.48 -6.82 7.91
N VAL A 37 -20.14 -7.30 6.87
CA VAL A 37 -20.48 -6.45 5.73
C VAL A 37 -21.73 -5.65 6.08
N ALA A 38 -21.51 -4.42 6.56
CA ALA A 38 -22.57 -3.54 7.05
C ALA A 38 -23.48 -3.02 5.94
N ALA A 39 -22.95 -2.91 4.71
CA ALA A 39 -23.70 -2.51 3.54
C ALA A 39 -23.04 -2.98 2.24
N ILE A 40 -23.85 -3.08 1.20
CA ILE A 40 -23.43 -3.28 -0.19
C ILE A 40 -23.97 -2.08 -0.98
N ALA A 41 -23.10 -1.41 -1.71
CA ALA A 41 -23.43 -0.35 -2.66
C ALA A 41 -23.19 -0.83 -4.08
N THR A 42 -24.12 -0.60 -4.98
CA THR A 42 -24.02 -1.04 -6.39
C THR A 42 -23.54 0.07 -7.33
N SER A 43 -23.17 1.23 -6.79
CA SER A 43 -22.62 2.35 -7.53
C SER A 43 -21.83 3.29 -6.62
N GLY A 44 -21.00 4.16 -7.22
CA GLY A 44 -20.29 5.20 -6.49
C GLY A 44 -21.24 6.18 -5.77
N SER A 45 -22.36 6.51 -6.41
CA SER A 45 -23.39 7.37 -5.82
C SER A 45 -24.03 6.74 -4.59
N ASP A 46 -24.23 5.44 -4.61
CA ASP A 46 -24.79 4.69 -3.47
C ASP A 46 -23.76 4.56 -2.33
N ALA A 47 -22.50 4.34 -2.67
CA ALA A 47 -21.40 4.31 -1.71
C ALA A 47 -21.30 5.60 -0.89
N MET A 48 -21.47 6.78 -1.54
CA MET A 48 -21.47 8.09 -0.86
C MET A 48 -22.63 8.26 0.14
N LYS A 49 -23.77 7.63 -0.09
CA LYS A 49 -24.87 7.62 0.87
C LYS A 49 -24.54 6.74 2.08
N HIS A 50 -23.96 5.58 1.82
CA HIS A 50 -23.61 4.62 2.87
C HIS A 50 -22.49 5.12 3.77
N ILE A 51 -21.45 5.78 3.26
CA ILE A 51 -20.35 6.30 4.09
C ILE A 51 -20.83 7.26 5.17
N LYS A 52 -21.76 8.15 4.83
CA LYS A 52 -22.35 9.13 5.76
C LYS A 52 -23.18 8.45 6.85
N LYS A 53 -23.84 7.34 6.52
CA LYS A 53 -24.80 6.64 7.39
C LYS A 53 -24.14 5.58 8.26
N SER A 54 -23.27 4.75 7.70
CA SER A 54 -22.75 3.54 8.36
C SER A 54 -21.32 3.70 8.91
N LYS A 55 -20.56 4.73 8.48
CA LYS A 55 -19.16 4.97 8.86
C LYS A 55 -18.34 3.68 8.85
N PRO A 56 -18.13 3.06 7.69
CA PRO A 56 -17.42 1.79 7.59
C PRO A 56 -15.96 1.94 8.04
N ASP A 57 -15.42 0.90 8.67
CA ASP A 57 -14.00 0.83 9.03
C ASP A 57 -13.12 0.59 7.80
N ILE A 58 -13.66 -0.18 6.82
CA ILE A 58 -12.99 -0.53 5.54
C ILE A 58 -14.02 -0.43 4.41
N ILE A 59 -13.58 0.05 3.26
CA ILE A 59 -14.34 0.06 2.01
C ILE A 59 -13.63 -0.84 1.01
N LEU A 60 -14.32 -1.86 0.50
CA LEU A 60 -13.88 -2.67 -0.64
C LEU A 60 -14.49 -2.06 -1.89
N MET A 61 -13.66 -1.57 -2.82
CA MET A 61 -14.08 -0.75 -3.96
C MET A 61 -13.76 -1.45 -5.27
N ASP A 62 -14.76 -1.80 -6.03
CA ASP A 62 -14.57 -2.20 -7.43
C ASP A 62 -14.09 -1.01 -8.26
N MET A 63 -13.11 -1.27 -9.11
CA MET A 63 -12.54 -0.24 -9.98
C MET A 63 -13.34 -0.08 -11.29
N ASN A 64 -14.04 -1.13 -11.73
CA ASN A 64 -14.75 -1.15 -13.00
C ASN A 64 -16.26 -1.11 -12.77
N MET A 65 -16.81 0.07 -12.56
CA MET A 65 -18.25 0.29 -12.41
C MET A 65 -18.78 1.18 -13.52
N PRO A 66 -20.03 0.97 -14.00
CA PRO A 66 -20.67 1.87 -14.93
C PRO A 66 -20.97 3.24 -14.28
N GLU A 67 -21.18 4.27 -15.09
CA GLU A 67 -21.51 5.65 -14.74
C GLU A 67 -20.41 6.39 -13.96
N MET A 68 -19.93 5.85 -12.85
CA MET A 68 -18.87 6.43 -12.03
C MET A 68 -17.86 5.34 -11.69
N ASP A 69 -16.68 5.43 -12.26
CA ASP A 69 -15.59 4.48 -12.04
C ASP A 69 -15.05 4.53 -10.59
N GLY A 70 -14.27 3.51 -10.25
CA GLY A 70 -13.70 3.38 -8.91
C GLY A 70 -12.79 4.55 -8.53
N LEU A 71 -11.99 5.09 -9.45
CA LEU A 71 -11.09 6.22 -9.16
C LEU A 71 -11.86 7.47 -8.79
N THR A 72 -12.87 7.83 -9.58
CA THR A 72 -13.77 8.97 -9.30
C THR A 72 -14.50 8.77 -7.98
N THR A 73 -14.91 7.54 -7.69
CA THR A 73 -15.59 7.22 -6.43
C THR A 73 -14.65 7.36 -5.24
N ILE A 74 -13.41 6.85 -5.33
CA ILE A 74 -12.37 6.99 -4.29
C ILE A 74 -12.15 8.46 -3.96
N GLN A 75 -11.93 9.31 -4.97
CA GLN A 75 -11.72 10.74 -4.77
C GLN A 75 -12.87 11.37 -3.98
N LYS A 76 -14.12 11.14 -4.41
CA LYS A 76 -15.30 11.71 -3.74
C LYS A 76 -15.51 11.18 -2.33
N LEU A 77 -15.18 9.92 -2.06
CA LEU A 77 -15.26 9.37 -0.71
C LEU A 77 -14.24 10.00 0.22
N LEU A 78 -13.00 10.20 -0.25
CA LEU A 78 -11.93 10.85 0.51
C LEU A 78 -12.19 12.35 0.72
N ASP A 79 -12.87 13.02 -0.21
CA ASP A 79 -13.34 14.41 -0.04
C ASP A 79 -14.40 14.50 1.07
N ILE A 80 -15.21 13.45 1.28
CA ILE A 80 -16.20 13.38 2.36
C ILE A 80 -15.54 13.03 3.70
N ASP A 81 -14.64 12.07 3.71
CA ASP A 81 -13.88 11.62 4.88
C ASP A 81 -12.48 11.16 4.47
N SER A 82 -11.49 12.01 4.71
CA SER A 82 -10.07 11.74 4.38
C SER A 82 -9.45 10.56 5.15
N ASN A 83 -10.12 10.06 6.20
CA ASN A 83 -9.67 8.91 6.97
C ASN A 83 -10.22 7.57 6.46
N CYS A 84 -11.00 7.57 5.39
CA CYS A 84 -11.52 6.35 4.79
C CYS A 84 -10.38 5.40 4.42
N LYS A 85 -10.53 4.15 4.82
CA LYS A 85 -9.60 3.08 4.46
C LYS A 85 -10.17 2.30 3.29
N ILE A 86 -9.65 2.56 2.10
CA ILE A 86 -10.16 1.99 0.85
C ILE A 86 -9.19 0.92 0.36
N ILE A 87 -9.71 -0.27 0.09
CA ILE A 87 -9.04 -1.38 -0.60
C ILE A 87 -9.71 -1.53 -1.95
N THR A 88 -8.96 -1.41 -3.03
CA THR A 88 -9.48 -1.58 -4.38
C THR A 88 -9.55 -3.04 -4.77
N LEU A 89 -10.63 -3.43 -5.43
CA LEU A 89 -10.84 -4.74 -6.04
C LEU A 89 -10.83 -4.59 -7.56
N THR A 90 -10.06 -5.41 -8.26
CA THR A 90 -9.98 -5.35 -9.72
C THR A 90 -9.85 -6.73 -10.35
N GLY A 91 -10.40 -6.89 -11.54
CA GLY A 91 -10.27 -8.13 -12.33
C GLY A 91 -8.95 -8.26 -13.07
N TYR A 92 -8.18 -7.19 -13.20
CA TYR A 92 -6.99 -7.13 -14.03
C TYR A 92 -5.79 -6.56 -13.26
N ASP A 93 -4.60 -7.04 -13.63
CA ASP A 93 -3.31 -6.51 -13.17
C ASP A 93 -2.96 -5.25 -14.01
N ASP A 94 -3.75 -4.18 -13.83
CA ASP A 94 -3.55 -2.90 -14.50
C ASP A 94 -2.72 -1.97 -13.60
N GLN A 95 -1.47 -1.79 -13.99
CA GLN A 95 -0.49 -1.03 -13.23
C GLN A 95 -0.83 0.46 -13.12
N ASP A 96 -1.34 1.05 -14.21
CA ASP A 96 -1.73 2.47 -14.22
C ASP A 96 -2.92 2.71 -13.29
N LEU A 97 -3.85 1.76 -13.27
CA LEU A 97 -5.01 1.81 -12.37
C LEU A 97 -4.58 1.69 -10.89
N VAL A 98 -3.66 0.75 -10.59
CA VAL A 98 -3.05 0.63 -9.26
C VAL A 98 -2.41 1.94 -8.84
N PHE A 99 -1.55 2.49 -9.70
CA PHE A 99 -0.81 3.71 -9.40
C PHE A 99 -1.75 4.89 -9.12
N ARG A 100 -2.74 5.10 -9.97
CA ARG A 100 -3.72 6.18 -9.82
C ARG A 100 -4.55 6.02 -8.55
N ALA A 101 -5.01 4.81 -8.23
CA ALA A 101 -5.79 4.54 -7.02
C ALA A 101 -4.97 4.82 -5.74
N MET A 102 -3.72 4.38 -5.70
CA MET A 102 -2.84 4.61 -4.56
C MET A 102 -2.48 6.09 -4.41
N LYS A 103 -2.24 6.80 -5.52
CA LYS A 103 -1.99 8.26 -5.53
C LYS A 103 -3.19 9.04 -4.99
N LEU A 104 -4.41 8.60 -5.27
CA LEU A 104 -5.64 9.19 -4.71
C LEU A 104 -5.81 8.91 -3.22
N GLY A 105 -5.09 7.94 -2.63
CA GLY A 105 -5.14 7.62 -1.21
C GLY A 105 -5.77 6.27 -0.87
N ALA A 106 -5.99 5.39 -1.86
CA ALA A 106 -6.31 4.00 -1.56
C ALA A 106 -5.20 3.37 -0.71
N ARG A 107 -5.58 2.49 0.22
CA ARG A 107 -4.65 1.86 1.17
C ARG A 107 -4.38 0.39 0.86
N GLY A 108 -5.11 -0.19 -0.06
CA GLY A 108 -4.90 -1.56 -0.47
C GLY A 108 -5.34 -1.81 -1.90
N TYR A 109 -4.72 -2.83 -2.51
CA TYR A 109 -5.04 -3.31 -3.84
C TYR A 109 -5.10 -4.83 -3.85
N VAL A 110 -6.21 -5.39 -4.32
CA VAL A 110 -6.50 -6.83 -4.33
C VAL A 110 -7.10 -7.20 -5.69
N LEU A 111 -6.60 -8.27 -6.29
CA LEU A 111 -7.20 -8.84 -7.49
C LEU A 111 -8.46 -9.63 -7.14
N LYS A 112 -9.53 -9.52 -7.92
CA LYS A 112 -10.77 -10.28 -7.74
C LYS A 112 -10.58 -11.81 -7.84
N THR A 113 -9.48 -12.24 -8.47
CA THR A 113 -9.07 -13.66 -8.57
C THR A 113 -8.29 -14.18 -7.38
N MET A 114 -7.97 -13.31 -6.40
CA MET A 114 -7.20 -13.69 -5.22
C MET A 114 -7.97 -14.63 -4.30
N VAL A 115 -7.19 -15.47 -3.59
CA VAL A 115 -7.72 -16.35 -2.57
C VAL A 115 -8.15 -15.56 -1.32
N VAL A 116 -9.10 -16.12 -0.58
CA VAL A 116 -9.69 -15.54 0.63
C VAL A 116 -8.67 -14.99 1.61
N SER A 117 -7.57 -15.71 1.84
CA SER A 117 -6.52 -15.31 2.78
C SER A 117 -5.88 -13.97 2.42
N GLN A 118 -5.72 -13.67 1.14
CA GLN A 118 -5.12 -12.41 0.68
C GLN A 118 -6.04 -11.21 0.93
N LEU A 119 -7.36 -11.37 0.74
CA LEU A 119 -8.32 -10.31 1.08
C LEU A 119 -8.35 -10.07 2.59
N THR A 120 -8.31 -11.12 3.39
CA THR A 120 -8.28 -11.02 4.85
C THR A 120 -6.99 -10.33 5.32
N ASP A 121 -5.84 -10.70 4.77
CA ASP A 121 -4.55 -10.07 5.07
C ASP A 121 -4.54 -8.59 4.68
N ALA A 122 -5.12 -8.25 3.52
CA ALA A 122 -5.26 -6.86 3.08
C ALA A 122 -6.09 -6.03 4.08
N ILE A 123 -7.22 -6.56 4.52
CA ILE A 123 -8.10 -5.91 5.50
C ILE A 123 -7.35 -5.69 6.82
N GLU A 124 -6.65 -6.70 7.36
CA GLU A 124 -5.93 -6.58 8.63
C GLU A 124 -4.76 -5.60 8.54
N GLN A 125 -4.02 -5.58 7.42
CA GLN A 125 -2.93 -4.63 7.23
C GLN A 125 -3.45 -3.20 7.11
N VAL A 126 -4.46 -2.96 6.28
CA VAL A 126 -5.06 -1.63 6.09
C VAL A 126 -5.74 -1.13 7.36
N LYS A 127 -6.40 -2.02 8.12
CA LYS A 127 -6.93 -1.70 9.45
C LYS A 127 -5.85 -1.18 10.38
N SER A 128 -4.67 -1.81 10.40
CA SER A 128 -3.54 -1.41 11.24
C SER A 128 -2.80 -0.15 10.76
N GLY A 129 -3.31 0.52 9.71
CA GLY A 129 -2.73 1.74 9.12
C GLY A 129 -1.61 1.47 8.10
N LYS A 130 -1.36 0.20 7.75
CA LYS A 130 -0.39 -0.16 6.71
C LYS A 130 -1.03 -0.09 5.33
N VAL A 131 -0.18 -0.14 4.31
CA VAL A 131 -0.59 -0.29 2.92
C VAL A 131 -0.46 -1.76 2.51
N TYR A 132 -1.45 -2.28 1.80
CA TYR A 132 -1.41 -3.61 1.20
C TYR A 132 -1.27 -3.51 -0.31
N LEU A 133 -0.13 -3.97 -0.83
CA LEU A 133 0.12 -4.05 -2.25
C LEU A 133 0.84 -5.38 -2.55
N PRO A 134 0.35 -6.21 -3.48
CA PRO A 134 1.04 -7.41 -3.89
C PRO A 134 2.47 -7.13 -4.35
N THR A 135 3.41 -8.01 -4.01
CA THR A 135 4.85 -7.77 -4.20
C THR A 135 5.23 -7.51 -5.66
N ASN A 136 4.58 -8.21 -6.60
CA ASN A 136 4.78 -8.00 -8.04
C ASN A 136 4.34 -6.62 -8.52
N LEU A 137 3.36 -6.01 -7.85
CA LEU A 137 2.87 -4.65 -8.17
C LEU A 137 3.64 -3.58 -7.41
N ALA A 138 4.18 -3.90 -6.24
CA ALA A 138 4.93 -2.95 -5.44
C ALA A 138 6.16 -2.40 -6.19
N THR A 139 6.95 -3.28 -6.80
CA THR A 139 8.13 -2.88 -7.59
C THR A 139 7.73 -1.93 -8.72
N LYS A 140 6.72 -2.31 -9.50
CA LYS A 140 6.24 -1.51 -10.63
C LYS A 140 5.58 -0.19 -10.22
N PHE A 141 4.85 -0.20 -9.09
CA PHE A 141 4.31 1.03 -8.50
C PHE A 141 5.44 2.01 -8.17
N PHE A 142 6.52 1.53 -7.59
CA PHE A 142 7.67 2.36 -7.26
C PHE A 142 8.39 2.86 -8.52
N ASP A 143 8.51 2.06 -9.57
CA ASP A 143 9.10 2.49 -10.85
C ASP A 143 8.30 3.63 -11.49
N GLN A 144 6.96 3.53 -11.51
CA GLN A 144 6.10 4.61 -12.04
C GLN A 144 6.10 5.85 -11.14
N PHE A 145 6.09 5.67 -9.84
CA PHE A 145 6.20 6.77 -8.89
C PHE A 145 7.49 7.56 -9.08
N HIS A 146 8.58 6.87 -9.45
CA HIS A 146 9.84 7.47 -9.83
C HIS A 146 9.77 8.36 -11.08
N ILE A 147 9.06 7.88 -12.11
CA ILE A 147 8.94 8.62 -13.38
C ILE A 147 8.10 9.89 -13.19
N GLU A 148 7.05 9.85 -12.36
CA GLU A 148 6.21 11.03 -12.10
C GLU A 148 6.87 12.05 -11.17
N ILE A 149 7.54 11.62 -10.10
CA ILE A 149 8.28 12.53 -9.21
C ILE A 149 9.32 13.32 -10.00
N ASN A 150 9.97 12.70 -10.98
CA ASN A 150 10.92 13.38 -11.85
C ASN A 150 10.26 14.34 -12.85
N LYS A 151 8.94 14.27 -13.06
CA LYS A 151 8.22 15.13 -13.99
C LYS A 151 7.52 16.34 -13.36
N GLU A 152 7.05 16.26 -12.13
CA GLU A 152 6.10 17.26 -11.63
C GLU A 152 6.53 18.14 -10.45
N GLN A 153 7.46 17.78 -9.60
CA GLN A 153 7.74 18.65 -8.45
C GLN A 153 9.04 18.32 -7.72
N PHE A 154 10.17 18.71 -8.19
CA PHE A 154 11.22 19.15 -7.27
C PHE A 154 12.06 20.22 -7.95
N ALA A 155 11.52 21.43 -8.05
CA ALA A 155 12.33 22.60 -7.76
C ALA A 155 12.55 22.56 -6.23
N GLU A 156 13.44 21.68 -5.74
CA GLU A 156 14.00 21.89 -4.41
C GLU A 156 14.87 23.13 -4.47
N PRO A 157 14.81 24.01 -3.44
CA PRO A 157 15.95 24.82 -3.16
C PRO A 157 17.12 23.86 -2.99
N GLU A 158 18.30 24.16 -3.50
CA GLU A 158 19.52 23.36 -3.41
C GLU A 158 19.73 22.86 -1.98
N GLY A 159 19.13 21.72 -1.65
CA GLY A 159 19.16 21.05 -0.36
C GLY A 159 20.28 20.02 -0.37
N GLU A 160 21.02 19.99 0.68
CA GLU A 160 22.14 19.09 0.93
C GLU A 160 21.67 17.63 0.81
N ASN A 161 22.29 16.83 -0.07
CA ASN A 161 21.93 15.41 -0.25
C ASN A 161 22.28 14.62 1.02
N LEU A 162 21.24 14.26 1.78
CA LEU A 162 21.38 13.57 3.07
C LEU A 162 22.03 12.18 2.95
N LEU A 163 22.11 11.59 1.75
CA LEU A 163 22.89 10.36 1.54
C LEU A 163 24.37 10.55 1.89
N ASN A 164 24.92 11.77 1.77
CA ASN A 164 26.30 12.06 2.12
C ASN A 164 26.61 11.90 3.62
N TYR A 165 25.58 11.87 4.47
CA TYR A 165 25.73 11.63 5.92
C TYR A 165 25.69 10.15 6.29
N LEU A 166 25.36 9.26 5.35
CA LEU A 166 25.39 7.83 5.61
C LEU A 166 26.84 7.35 5.68
N THR A 167 27.09 6.44 6.61
CA THR A 167 28.34 5.66 6.60
C THR A 167 28.31 4.69 5.43
N GLN A 168 29.47 4.23 4.98
CA GLN A 168 29.56 3.20 3.94
C GLN A 168 28.67 1.98 4.23
N ARG A 169 28.62 1.55 5.50
CA ARG A 169 27.82 0.41 5.91
C ARG A 169 26.32 0.67 5.85
N GLU A 170 25.89 1.87 6.18
CA GLU A 170 24.49 2.28 6.06
C GLU A 170 24.08 2.43 4.59
N GLU A 171 24.99 2.90 3.73
CA GLU A 171 24.77 2.99 2.27
C GLU A 171 24.62 1.59 1.66
N GLU A 172 25.46 0.61 2.04
CA GLU A 172 25.34 -0.79 1.62
C GLU A 172 24.00 -1.41 2.06
N VAL A 173 23.60 -1.20 3.32
CA VAL A 173 22.32 -1.67 3.85
C VAL A 173 21.16 -1.04 3.07
N LEU A 174 21.18 0.28 2.86
CA LEU A 174 20.11 0.99 2.16
C LEU A 174 20.01 0.56 0.70
N THR A 175 21.13 0.34 0.03
CA THR A 175 21.20 -0.18 -1.34
C THR A 175 20.51 -1.54 -1.48
N LEU A 176 20.82 -2.48 -0.58
CA LEU A 176 20.19 -3.81 -0.59
C LEU A 176 18.69 -3.71 -0.27
N LEU A 177 18.29 -2.81 0.63
CA LEU A 177 16.87 -2.56 0.92
C LEU A 177 16.13 -1.98 -0.29
N ALA A 178 16.79 -1.09 -1.05
CA ALA A 178 16.24 -0.50 -2.27
C ALA A 178 16.11 -1.53 -3.41
N GLN A 179 16.94 -2.58 -3.40
CA GLN A 179 16.81 -3.74 -4.28
C GLN A 179 15.70 -4.73 -3.84
N GLY A 180 14.95 -4.43 -2.80
CA GLY A 180 13.86 -5.27 -2.30
C GLY A 180 14.31 -6.39 -1.34
N ILE A 181 15.59 -6.45 -0.97
CA ILE A 181 16.12 -7.49 -0.09
C ILE A 181 15.54 -7.35 1.33
N THR A 182 15.10 -8.46 1.92
CA THR A 182 14.58 -8.47 3.31
C THR A 182 15.70 -8.26 4.33
N TYR A 183 15.40 -7.86 5.56
CA TYR A 183 16.41 -7.70 6.62
C TYR A 183 17.24 -8.97 6.84
N LYS A 184 16.60 -10.14 6.75
CA LYS A 184 17.28 -11.43 6.82
C LYS A 184 18.22 -11.66 5.63
N GLY A 185 17.81 -11.23 4.43
CA GLY A 185 18.64 -11.27 3.23
C GLY A 185 19.85 -10.33 3.37
N VAL A 186 19.62 -9.08 3.77
CA VAL A 186 20.70 -8.10 4.04
C VAL A 186 21.70 -8.64 5.07
N ALA A 187 21.20 -9.24 6.17
CA ALA A 187 22.04 -9.83 7.20
C ALA A 187 22.98 -10.91 6.65
N ARG A 188 22.43 -11.80 5.79
CA ARG A 188 23.20 -12.86 5.12
C ARG A 188 24.23 -12.26 4.15
N ASP A 189 23.81 -11.34 3.30
CA ASP A 189 24.63 -10.81 2.21
C ASP A 189 25.77 -9.90 2.73
N LEU A 190 25.56 -9.27 3.88
CA LEU A 190 26.54 -8.44 4.55
C LEU A 190 27.28 -9.12 5.70
N TYR A 191 27.02 -10.41 5.98
CA TYR A 191 27.65 -11.22 7.03
C TYR A 191 27.50 -10.60 8.43
N ILE A 192 26.32 -10.03 8.76
CA ILE A 192 26.00 -9.46 10.07
C ILE A 192 24.72 -10.05 10.66
N SER A 193 24.42 -9.75 11.92
CA SER A 193 23.18 -10.19 12.54
C SER A 193 21.97 -9.37 12.03
N GLU A 194 20.78 -9.96 12.04
CA GLU A 194 19.54 -9.25 11.69
C GLU A 194 19.27 -8.08 12.67
N THR A 195 19.69 -8.22 13.92
CA THR A 195 19.64 -7.13 14.92
C THR A 195 20.55 -5.97 14.50
N THR A 196 21.75 -6.25 14.00
CA THR A 196 22.66 -5.22 13.48
C THR A 196 22.08 -4.50 12.28
N VAL A 197 21.41 -5.23 11.36
CA VAL A 197 20.68 -4.61 10.23
C VAL A 197 19.63 -3.63 10.74
N LYS A 198 18.81 -4.03 11.73
CA LYS A 198 17.78 -3.16 12.32
C LYS A 198 18.39 -1.89 12.94
N THR A 199 19.55 -2.00 13.57
CA THR A 199 20.27 -0.85 14.11
C THR A 199 20.70 0.11 13.00
N HIS A 200 21.29 -0.41 11.92
CA HIS A 200 21.66 0.43 10.77
C HIS A 200 20.42 1.10 10.13
N VAL A 201 19.33 0.36 9.98
CA VAL A 201 18.08 0.90 9.43
C VAL A 201 17.53 2.05 10.27
N ASN A 202 17.54 1.92 11.61
CA ASN A 202 17.12 3.01 12.48
C ASN A 202 18.01 4.26 12.34
N ASN A 203 19.32 4.06 12.24
CA ASN A 203 20.26 5.16 12.04
C ASN A 203 20.05 5.84 10.66
N ILE A 204 19.80 5.04 9.61
CA ILE A 204 19.44 5.54 8.29
C ILE A 204 18.19 6.41 8.37
N PHE A 205 17.13 5.94 9.04
CA PHE A 205 15.88 6.70 9.16
C PHE A 205 16.11 8.05 9.87
N GLN A 206 16.90 8.07 10.93
CA GLN A 206 17.26 9.31 11.63
C GLN A 206 18.05 10.28 10.74
N LYS A 207 19.06 9.77 10.00
CA LYS A 207 19.92 10.60 9.13
C LYS A 207 19.19 11.14 7.93
N LEU A 208 18.31 10.34 7.32
CA LEU A 208 17.49 10.75 6.17
C LEU A 208 16.20 11.49 6.57
N GLN A 209 15.93 11.64 7.88
CA GLN A 209 14.73 12.27 8.44
C GLN A 209 13.43 11.63 7.94
N VAL A 210 13.41 10.30 7.82
CA VAL A 210 12.27 9.51 7.35
C VAL A 210 11.73 8.60 8.47
N ASN A 211 10.47 8.18 8.34
CA ASN A 211 9.78 7.44 9.41
C ASN A 211 9.66 5.93 9.17
N ASP A 212 9.90 5.48 7.95
CA ASP A 212 9.77 4.07 7.58
C ASP A 212 10.71 3.67 6.44
N ARG A 213 10.77 2.34 6.21
CA ARG A 213 11.60 1.74 5.15
C ARG A 213 11.23 2.27 3.76
N THR A 214 9.93 2.45 3.49
CA THR A 214 9.46 2.88 2.17
C THR A 214 9.98 4.26 1.84
N GLN A 215 9.88 5.20 2.80
CA GLN A 215 10.41 6.56 2.64
C GLN A 215 11.93 6.56 2.47
N ALA A 216 12.67 5.73 3.23
CA ALA A 216 14.12 5.63 3.09
C ALA A 216 14.53 5.11 1.71
N VAL A 217 13.85 4.09 1.22
CA VAL A 217 14.09 3.52 -0.12
C VAL A 217 13.76 4.54 -1.20
N LEU A 218 12.63 5.23 -1.11
CA LEU A 218 12.26 6.30 -2.04
C LEU A 218 13.28 7.42 -2.06
N TYR A 219 13.76 7.85 -0.89
CA TYR A 219 14.83 8.86 -0.78
C TYR A 219 16.10 8.40 -1.49
N ALA A 220 16.55 7.16 -1.23
CA ALA A 220 17.75 6.58 -1.82
C ALA A 220 17.68 6.52 -3.35
N ILE A 221 16.55 6.10 -3.87
CA ILE A 221 16.32 6.00 -5.30
C ILE A 221 16.31 7.41 -5.92
N LYS A 222 15.56 8.35 -5.34
CA LYS A 222 15.46 9.75 -5.79
C LYS A 222 16.86 10.41 -5.94
N HIS A 223 17.76 10.12 -5.02
CA HIS A 223 19.11 10.69 -5.01
C HIS A 223 20.15 9.82 -5.71
N GLY A 224 19.75 8.88 -6.57
CA GLY A 224 20.63 8.14 -7.48
C GLY A 224 21.51 7.09 -6.80
N LEU A 225 21.12 6.59 -5.60
CA LEU A 225 21.93 5.59 -4.90
C LEU A 225 22.09 4.30 -5.72
N LEU A 226 21.06 3.89 -6.46
CA LEU A 226 21.10 2.68 -7.30
C LEU A 226 21.90 2.87 -8.58
N ASP A 227 22.03 4.09 -9.08
CA ASP A 227 22.81 4.38 -10.32
C ASP A 227 24.30 4.25 -10.07
N LYS A 228 24.78 4.52 -8.87
CA LYS A 228 26.18 4.32 -8.47
C LYS A 228 26.61 2.84 -8.51
N VAL A 229 25.68 1.92 -8.32
CA VAL A 229 25.96 0.46 -8.30
C VAL A 229 26.14 -0.11 -9.71
N LYS A 230 25.51 0.48 -10.74
CA LYS A 230 25.64 0.04 -12.14
C LYS A 230 26.98 0.44 -12.79
N VAL A 231 27.73 1.35 -12.21
CA VAL A 231 29.00 1.85 -12.76
C VAL A 231 30.21 1.07 -12.22
N ALA A 232 30.01 0.18 -11.24
CA ALA A 232 31.09 -0.57 -10.58
C ALA A 232 31.18 -2.05 -11.02
N VAL A 233 30.66 -2.39 -12.22
CA VAL A 233 30.78 -3.74 -12.83
C VAL A 233 31.52 -3.64 -14.16
#